data_e823f8e029fe1494aed3af3f368de3d4
#
_entry.id   e823f8e029fe1494aed3af3f368de3d4
#
_cell.length_a   1.000
_cell.length_b   1.000
_cell.length_c   1.000
_cell.angle_alpha   90.00
_cell.angle_beta   90.00
_cell.angle_gamma   90.00
#
_symmetry.space_group_name_H-M   'P 1'
#
loop_
_entity.id
_entity.type
_entity.pdbx_description
1 polymer ?
#
loop_
_entity_poly.entity_id
_entity_poly.type
_entity_poly.pdbx_seq_one_letter_code
_entity_poly.pdbx_strand_id
1 'polypeptide(L)'
;NICIVSVGLDGREKYSEFTAKLEQLAKENGYDAMVWKNEFPPDSPTHKEVPYAFKPFAIRAAALAGYTKILWMDSKCYILDKIVPVEKALEEDGYWFLEDGMTVGEWCSDSVLPVLGITREEGLNMKVIAAKHFALNFEHKIARDFFDAYFGYANNDGGKAYIGPWTNENQEASTDERVQGHRHDQTCASMIVNRLDMKISDNRPSGNIIVDWRDGWKYGEKSKY
;
A
#
# COMPACT_ATOMS: atom_id res chain seq x y z
N ASN A 1 12.88 -15.61 -4.45
CA ASN A 1 12.20 -15.46 -3.16
C ASN A 1 11.42 -14.14 -3.09
N ILE A 2 10.26 -14.14 -2.42
CA ILE A 2 9.51 -12.92 -2.13
C ILE A 2 10.02 -12.35 -0.79
N CYS A 3 10.27 -11.03 -0.76
CA CYS A 3 10.55 -10.29 0.46
C CYS A 3 9.28 -9.59 0.95
N ILE A 4 8.87 -9.87 2.18
CA ILE A 4 7.79 -9.15 2.86
C ILE A 4 8.37 -7.87 3.46
N VAL A 5 7.76 -6.72 3.13
CA VAL A 5 8.24 -5.41 3.57
C VAL A 5 7.17 -4.72 4.42
N SER A 6 7.56 -4.22 5.58
CA SER A 6 6.64 -3.53 6.50
C SER A 6 7.35 -2.50 7.37
N VAL A 7 6.58 -1.52 7.83
CA VAL A 7 7.04 -0.49 8.79
C VAL A 7 6.02 -0.36 9.91
N GLY A 8 6.45 -0.50 11.16
CA GLY A 8 5.63 -0.34 12.35
C GLY A 8 6.12 0.79 13.24
N LEU A 9 5.43 1.92 13.21
CA LEU A 9 5.73 3.12 14.02
C LEU A 9 4.70 3.23 15.14
N ASP A 10 5.15 3.11 16.38
CA ASP A 10 4.27 3.18 17.55
C ASP A 10 3.64 4.57 17.70
N GLY A 11 2.42 4.58 18.19
CA GLY A 11 1.61 5.77 18.41
C GLY A 11 0.46 5.43 19.35
N ARG A 12 -0.78 5.49 18.85
CA ARG A 12 -1.96 5.04 19.60
C ARG A 12 -1.94 3.53 19.88
N GLU A 13 -1.25 2.78 19.03
CA GLU A 13 -1.09 1.33 19.11
C GLU A 13 0.38 0.98 18.94
N LYS A 14 0.75 -0.21 19.37
CA LYS A 14 2.12 -0.73 19.29
C LYS A 14 2.36 -1.42 17.95
N TYR A 15 2.43 -0.64 16.89
CA TYR A 15 2.63 -1.14 15.54
C TYR A 15 3.95 -1.89 15.35
N SER A 16 4.98 -1.57 16.16
CA SER A 16 6.26 -2.29 16.17
C SER A 16 6.09 -3.74 16.61
N GLU A 17 5.19 -4.03 17.58
CA GLU A 17 4.88 -5.40 18.02
C GLU A 17 4.14 -6.18 16.91
N PHE A 18 3.18 -5.55 16.23
CA PHE A 18 2.49 -6.17 15.08
C PHE A 18 3.47 -6.48 13.95
N THR A 19 4.38 -5.55 13.63
CA THR A 19 5.41 -5.74 12.61
C THR A 19 6.38 -6.88 12.97
N ALA A 20 6.76 -7.00 14.25
CA ALA A 20 7.57 -8.12 14.71
C ALA A 20 6.85 -9.46 14.55
N LYS A 21 5.52 -9.49 14.79
CA LYS A 21 4.72 -10.69 14.55
C LYS A 21 4.58 -11.03 13.08
N LEU A 22 4.37 -10.02 12.22
CA LEU A 22 4.37 -10.20 10.77
C LEU A 22 5.69 -10.81 10.28
N GLU A 23 6.83 -10.28 10.75
CA GLU A 23 8.16 -10.80 10.42
C GLU A 23 8.32 -12.28 10.82
N GLN A 24 7.88 -12.64 12.02
CA GLN A 24 7.91 -14.03 12.51
C GLN A 24 7.09 -14.93 11.58
N LEU A 25 5.84 -14.58 11.30
CA LEU A 25 4.93 -15.37 10.45
C LEU A 25 5.43 -15.48 9.01
N ALA A 26 6.02 -14.42 8.46
CA ALA A 26 6.64 -14.48 7.14
C ALA A 26 7.75 -15.54 7.09
N LYS A 27 8.65 -15.53 8.06
CA LYS A 27 9.75 -16.50 8.16
C LYS A 27 9.26 -17.94 8.39
N GLU A 28 8.25 -18.13 9.25
CA GLU A 28 7.61 -19.43 9.50
C GLU A 28 6.99 -20.01 8.21
N ASN A 29 6.49 -19.17 7.32
CA ASN A 29 5.97 -19.55 6.02
C ASN A 29 7.03 -19.59 4.91
N GLY A 30 8.32 -19.37 5.23
CA GLY A 30 9.45 -19.51 4.31
C GLY A 30 9.63 -18.31 3.37
N TYR A 31 9.18 -17.13 3.77
CA TYR A 31 9.42 -15.85 3.09
C TYR A 31 10.52 -15.05 3.79
N ASP A 32 11.29 -14.29 3.01
CA ASP A 32 12.18 -13.30 3.57
C ASP A 32 11.35 -12.10 4.09
N ALA A 33 11.89 -11.39 5.09
CA ALA A 33 11.23 -10.20 5.61
C ALA A 33 12.24 -9.09 5.88
N MET A 34 11.91 -7.87 5.45
CA MET A 34 12.64 -6.65 5.76
C MET A 34 11.68 -5.68 6.42
N VAL A 35 11.88 -5.42 7.71
CA VAL A 35 10.93 -4.66 8.53
C VAL A 35 11.64 -3.60 9.35
N TRP A 36 10.97 -2.46 9.55
CA TRP A 36 11.40 -1.38 10.44
C TRP A 36 10.44 -1.28 11.62
N LYS A 37 10.99 -1.25 12.83
CA LYS A 37 10.26 -1.23 14.10
C LYS A 37 10.64 0.02 14.88
N ASN A 38 9.74 1.00 14.94
CA ASN A 38 9.98 2.33 15.52
C ASN A 38 11.11 3.13 14.86
N GLU A 39 11.43 2.81 13.63
CA GLU A 39 12.38 3.52 12.80
C GLU A 39 11.83 3.69 11.39
N PHE A 40 12.31 4.69 10.68
CA PHE A 40 11.96 4.90 9.28
C PHE A 40 12.96 4.19 8.36
N PRO A 41 12.52 3.75 7.16
CA PRO A 41 13.44 3.30 6.13
C PRO A 41 14.47 4.39 5.77
N PRO A 42 15.64 4.01 5.26
CA PRO A 42 16.66 4.98 4.84
C PRO A 42 16.10 6.08 3.92
N ASP A 43 16.50 7.31 4.17
CA ASP A 43 16.13 8.52 3.43
C ASP A 43 14.63 8.88 3.47
N SER A 44 13.79 8.12 4.18
CA SER A 44 12.36 8.39 4.27
C SER A 44 12.07 9.65 5.07
N PRO A 45 11.17 10.53 4.58
CA PRO A 45 10.59 11.55 5.43
C PRO A 45 9.76 10.90 6.56
N THR A 46 9.58 11.63 7.65
CA THR A 46 8.69 11.19 8.73
C THR A 46 7.23 11.19 8.29
N HIS A 47 6.39 10.42 8.97
CA HIS A 47 4.96 10.39 8.69
C HIS A 47 4.28 11.75 8.87
N LYS A 48 4.84 12.63 9.71
CA LYS A 48 4.34 14.00 9.92
C LYS A 48 4.66 14.92 8.74
N GLU A 49 5.83 14.73 8.13
CA GLU A 49 6.26 15.53 6.98
C GLU A 49 5.52 15.11 5.72
N VAL A 50 5.53 13.81 5.42
CA VAL A 50 4.82 13.25 4.26
C VAL A 50 4.11 11.96 4.69
N PRO A 51 2.78 11.98 4.86
CA PRO A 51 2.02 10.82 5.32
C PRO A 51 2.25 9.60 4.44
N TYR A 52 2.56 8.44 5.06
CA TYR A 52 2.77 7.15 4.39
C TYR A 52 3.91 7.07 3.36
N ALA A 53 4.73 8.12 3.18
CA ALA A 53 5.87 8.07 2.26
C ALA A 53 6.87 6.96 2.62
N PHE A 54 6.94 6.54 3.87
CA PHE A 54 7.80 5.43 4.28
C PHE A 54 7.57 4.13 3.48
N LYS A 55 6.36 3.92 2.91
CA LYS A 55 6.06 2.72 2.12
C LYS A 55 6.96 2.59 0.87
N PRO A 56 6.96 3.53 -0.07
CA PRO A 56 7.85 3.43 -1.23
C PRO A 56 9.33 3.46 -0.84
N PHE A 57 9.74 4.13 0.23
CA PHE A 57 11.13 4.11 0.70
C PHE A 57 11.52 2.73 1.24
N ALA A 58 10.64 2.05 1.98
CA ALA A 58 10.86 0.68 2.44
C ALA A 58 10.97 -0.32 1.27
N ILE A 59 10.08 -0.21 0.28
CA ILE A 59 10.13 -1.03 -0.94
C ILE A 59 11.43 -0.78 -1.71
N ARG A 60 11.86 0.49 -1.85
CA ARG A 60 13.14 0.84 -2.46
C ARG A 60 14.32 0.21 -1.73
N ALA A 61 14.32 0.27 -0.39
CA ALA A 61 15.39 -0.32 0.41
C ALA A 61 15.50 -1.84 0.18
N ALA A 62 14.38 -2.55 0.09
CA ALA A 62 14.37 -3.98 -0.22
C ALA A 62 14.87 -4.26 -1.65
N ALA A 63 14.47 -3.45 -2.64
CA ALA A 63 14.97 -3.57 -4.01
C ALA A 63 16.48 -3.34 -4.10
N LEU A 64 17.02 -2.33 -3.38
CA LEU A 64 18.47 -2.06 -3.28
C LEU A 64 19.24 -3.18 -2.56
N ALA A 65 18.58 -3.94 -1.68
CA ALA A 65 19.13 -5.13 -1.06
C ALA A 65 19.15 -6.37 -1.99
N GLY A 66 18.62 -6.23 -3.23
CA GLY A 66 18.66 -7.27 -4.25
C GLY A 66 17.38 -8.08 -4.40
N TYR A 67 16.31 -7.74 -3.70
CA TYR A 67 15.00 -8.40 -3.88
C TYR A 67 14.29 -7.91 -5.13
N THR A 68 13.92 -8.82 -6.02
CA THR A 68 13.14 -8.50 -7.23
C THR A 68 11.64 -8.65 -7.02
N LYS A 69 11.21 -9.52 -6.09
CA LYS A 69 9.80 -9.76 -5.75
C LYS A 69 9.54 -9.26 -4.34
N ILE A 70 8.69 -8.25 -4.22
CA ILE A 70 8.42 -7.56 -2.96
C ILE A 70 6.92 -7.53 -2.72
N LEU A 71 6.49 -7.97 -1.54
CA LEU A 71 5.13 -7.79 -1.03
C LEU A 71 5.15 -6.77 0.10
N TRP A 72 4.56 -5.59 -0.14
CA TRP A 72 4.25 -4.64 0.92
C TRP A 72 3.09 -5.15 1.77
N MET A 73 3.22 -5.04 3.08
CA MET A 73 2.14 -5.30 4.03
C MET A 73 2.15 -4.25 5.14
N ASP A 74 1.01 -3.63 5.41
CA ASP A 74 0.84 -2.82 6.60
C ASP A 74 1.08 -3.68 7.86
N SER A 75 1.60 -3.08 8.92
CA SER A 75 2.02 -3.77 10.15
C SER A 75 0.94 -4.65 10.80
N LYS A 76 -0.35 -4.33 10.59
CA LYS A 76 -1.48 -5.13 11.08
C LYS A 76 -1.92 -6.26 10.15
N CYS A 77 -1.28 -6.45 9.02
CA CYS A 77 -1.55 -7.56 8.13
C CYS A 77 -0.65 -8.76 8.46
N TYR A 78 -1.19 -9.96 8.39
CA TYR A 78 -0.45 -11.20 8.69
C TYR A 78 -0.59 -12.20 7.56
N ILE A 79 0.47 -12.98 7.36
CA ILE A 79 0.49 -14.14 6.49
C ILE A 79 0.28 -15.38 7.37
N LEU A 80 -0.78 -16.14 7.07
CA LEU A 80 -1.12 -17.35 7.83
C LEU A 80 -0.74 -18.64 7.12
N ASP A 81 -0.47 -18.57 5.81
CA ASP A 81 -0.11 -19.72 4.97
C ASP A 81 0.66 -19.22 3.73
N LYS A 82 1.05 -20.14 2.85
CA LYS A 82 1.67 -19.82 1.55
C LYS A 82 0.78 -18.91 0.70
N ILE A 83 1.37 -17.84 0.17
CA ILE A 83 0.68 -16.83 -0.63
C ILE A 83 0.65 -17.19 -2.13
N VAL A 84 0.38 -18.45 -2.44
CA VAL A 84 0.40 -18.99 -3.82
C VAL A 84 -0.34 -18.12 -4.85
N PRO A 85 -1.52 -17.54 -4.56
CA PRO A 85 -2.18 -16.65 -5.53
C PRO A 85 -1.38 -15.37 -5.83
N VAL A 86 -0.64 -14.84 -4.84
CA VAL A 86 0.24 -13.67 -5.02
C VAL A 86 1.48 -14.07 -5.83
N GLU A 87 2.09 -15.22 -5.49
CA GLU A 87 3.24 -15.77 -6.23
C GLU A 87 2.91 -15.93 -7.71
N LYS A 88 1.74 -16.52 -8.00
CA LYS A 88 1.26 -16.70 -9.37
C LYS A 88 1.09 -15.36 -10.10
N ALA A 89 0.43 -14.38 -9.48
CA ALA A 89 0.25 -13.05 -10.08
C ALA A 89 1.58 -12.33 -10.35
N LEU A 90 2.57 -12.48 -9.46
CA LEU A 90 3.90 -11.92 -9.66
C LEU A 90 4.66 -12.55 -10.84
N GLU A 91 4.43 -13.85 -11.13
CA GLU A 91 5.03 -14.52 -12.27
C GLU A 91 4.31 -14.17 -13.59
N GLU A 92 2.98 -14.12 -13.58
CA GLU A 92 2.17 -13.94 -14.78
C GLU A 92 2.04 -12.46 -15.18
N ASP A 93 1.65 -11.60 -14.22
CA ASP A 93 1.32 -10.19 -14.46
C ASP A 93 2.47 -9.25 -14.05
N GLY A 94 3.38 -9.70 -13.16
CA GLY A 94 4.47 -8.90 -12.59
C GLY A 94 4.05 -8.07 -11.38
N TYR A 95 2.79 -8.15 -10.95
CA TYR A 95 2.25 -7.40 -9.81
C TYR A 95 0.97 -8.05 -9.28
N TRP A 96 0.55 -7.59 -8.10
CA TRP A 96 -0.71 -8.01 -7.50
C TRP A 96 -1.36 -6.86 -6.74
N PHE A 97 -2.58 -6.46 -7.14
CA PHE A 97 -3.41 -5.45 -6.51
C PHE A 97 -4.81 -5.97 -6.27
N LEU A 98 -5.42 -5.56 -5.15
CA LEU A 98 -6.82 -5.83 -4.82
C LEU A 98 -7.65 -4.56 -4.89
N GLU A 99 -8.93 -4.66 -5.27
CA GLU A 99 -9.89 -3.58 -5.22
C GLU A 99 -10.32 -3.26 -3.78
N ASP A 100 -10.50 -1.97 -3.46
CA ASP A 100 -10.98 -1.51 -2.14
C ASP A 100 -12.41 -0.95 -2.16
N GLY A 101 -13.10 -1.04 -3.31
CA GLY A 101 -14.52 -0.69 -3.45
C GLY A 101 -14.83 0.81 -3.42
N MET A 102 -13.83 1.67 -3.65
CA MET A 102 -13.93 3.14 -3.68
C MET A 102 -13.41 3.67 -5.01
N THR A 103 -13.56 4.99 -5.25
CA THR A 103 -12.95 5.66 -6.41
C THR A 103 -11.88 6.67 -5.99
N VAL A 104 -10.90 6.89 -6.86
CA VAL A 104 -9.85 7.92 -6.65
C VAL A 104 -10.50 9.30 -6.49
N GLY A 105 -11.55 9.60 -7.24
CA GLY A 105 -12.25 10.86 -7.16
C GLY A 105 -12.93 11.12 -5.81
N GLU A 106 -13.44 10.10 -5.13
CA GLU A 106 -13.99 10.23 -3.77
C GLU A 106 -12.91 10.47 -2.72
N TRP A 107 -11.69 10.03 -2.97
CA TRP A 107 -10.61 10.04 -1.99
C TRP A 107 -9.36 10.81 -2.47
N CYS A 108 -9.57 11.90 -3.20
CA CYS A 108 -8.53 12.83 -3.63
C CYS A 108 -8.95 14.28 -3.34
N SER A 109 -8.14 15.01 -2.59
CA SER A 109 -8.41 16.44 -2.33
C SER A 109 -8.25 17.29 -3.59
N ASP A 110 -8.95 18.44 -3.65
CA ASP A 110 -8.87 19.36 -4.79
C ASP A 110 -7.44 19.87 -5.03
N SER A 111 -6.65 20.03 -3.96
CA SER A 111 -5.26 20.48 -4.06
C SER A 111 -4.33 19.47 -4.72
N VAL A 112 -4.69 18.17 -4.69
CA VAL A 112 -3.86 17.08 -5.22
C VAL A 112 -4.25 16.69 -6.65
N LEU A 113 -5.49 16.91 -7.08
CA LEU A 113 -5.90 16.64 -8.47
C LEU A 113 -4.94 17.20 -9.53
N PRO A 114 -4.54 18.49 -9.48
CA PRO A 114 -3.60 19.05 -10.45
C PRO A 114 -2.19 18.44 -10.34
N VAL A 115 -1.76 18.03 -9.14
CA VAL A 115 -0.46 17.36 -8.93
C VAL A 115 -0.46 15.99 -9.61
N LEU A 116 -1.59 15.28 -9.55
CA LEU A 116 -1.78 14.00 -10.24
C LEU A 116 -2.07 14.16 -11.74
N GLY A 117 -2.41 15.38 -12.19
CA GLY A 117 -2.77 15.67 -13.57
C GLY A 117 -4.07 14.99 -14.01
N ILE A 118 -5.06 14.95 -13.13
CA ILE A 118 -6.41 14.42 -13.38
C ILE A 118 -7.49 15.41 -12.95
N THR A 119 -8.65 15.27 -13.57
CA THR A 119 -9.88 15.95 -13.13
C THR A 119 -10.63 15.12 -12.10
N ARG A 120 -11.57 15.72 -11.38
CA ARG A 120 -12.48 15.01 -10.46
C ARG A 120 -13.26 13.92 -11.19
N GLU A 121 -13.80 14.21 -12.36
CA GLU A 121 -14.61 13.26 -13.13
C GLU A 121 -13.79 12.08 -13.63
N GLU A 122 -12.55 12.29 -14.07
CA GLU A 122 -11.62 11.19 -14.38
C GLU A 122 -11.36 10.32 -13.13
N GLY A 123 -11.08 10.95 -11.99
CA GLY A 123 -10.83 10.24 -10.73
C GLY A 123 -12.03 9.41 -10.26
N LEU A 124 -13.26 9.86 -10.46
CA LEU A 124 -14.48 9.10 -10.13
C LEU A 124 -14.68 7.84 -10.98
N ASN A 125 -14.00 7.74 -12.11
CA ASN A 125 -13.98 6.54 -12.94
C ASN A 125 -12.78 5.62 -12.67
N MET A 126 -11.90 6.00 -11.75
CA MET A 126 -10.71 5.23 -11.36
C MET A 126 -10.96 4.44 -10.09
N LYS A 127 -10.77 3.13 -10.12
CA LYS A 127 -10.90 2.25 -8.95
C LYS A 127 -9.77 2.45 -7.97
N VAL A 128 -10.06 2.38 -6.67
CA VAL A 128 -9.07 2.41 -5.60
C VAL A 128 -8.57 0.99 -5.30
N ILE A 129 -7.25 0.83 -5.16
CA ILE A 129 -6.62 -0.40 -4.71
C ILE A 129 -6.45 -0.43 -3.18
N ALA A 130 -6.42 -1.62 -2.61
CA ALA A 130 -6.12 -1.83 -1.19
C ALA A 130 -4.61 -1.64 -0.92
N ALA A 131 -4.18 -0.41 -0.61
CA ALA A 131 -2.77 -0.08 -0.37
C ALA A 131 -2.19 -0.66 0.93
N LYS A 132 -2.99 -1.38 1.73
CA LYS A 132 -2.52 -2.09 2.93
C LYS A 132 -1.69 -3.34 2.60
N HIS A 133 -1.83 -3.90 1.41
CA HIS A 133 -1.00 -4.96 0.88
C HIS A 133 -1.07 -4.97 -0.65
N PHE A 134 0.08 -5.05 -1.28
CA PHE A 134 0.24 -5.21 -2.72
C PHE A 134 1.63 -5.75 -3.03
N ALA A 135 1.80 -6.38 -4.19
CA ALA A 135 3.07 -6.99 -4.56
C ALA A 135 3.56 -6.51 -5.92
N LEU A 136 4.88 -6.46 -6.08
CA LEU A 136 5.59 -6.05 -7.28
C LEU A 136 6.70 -7.05 -7.59
N ASN A 137 6.86 -7.39 -8.87
CA ASN A 137 8.00 -8.11 -9.39
C ASN A 137 8.80 -7.17 -10.33
N PHE A 138 9.92 -6.67 -9.86
CA PHE A 138 10.77 -5.73 -10.58
C PHE A 138 11.48 -6.32 -11.83
N GLU A 139 11.35 -7.61 -12.10
CA GLU A 139 11.75 -8.21 -13.37
C GLU A 139 10.82 -7.76 -14.50
N HIS A 140 9.56 -7.43 -14.21
CA HIS A 140 8.59 -6.90 -15.15
C HIS A 140 8.67 -5.36 -15.28
N LYS A 141 8.69 -4.86 -16.52
CA LYS A 141 8.76 -3.41 -16.78
C LYS A 141 7.59 -2.65 -16.15
N ILE A 142 6.38 -3.19 -16.23
CA ILE A 142 5.16 -2.54 -15.73
C ILE A 142 5.23 -2.30 -14.20
N ALA A 143 5.83 -3.23 -13.43
CA ALA A 143 6.03 -3.08 -12.00
C ALA A 143 7.06 -1.99 -11.68
N ARG A 144 8.12 -1.86 -12.50
CA ARG A 144 9.10 -0.76 -12.38
C ARG A 144 8.46 0.58 -12.71
N ASP A 145 7.71 0.68 -13.81
CA ASP A 145 7.02 1.91 -14.21
C ASP A 145 6.04 2.38 -13.12
N PHE A 146 5.28 1.44 -12.52
CA PHE A 146 4.44 1.73 -11.37
C PHE A 146 5.26 2.27 -10.19
N PHE A 147 6.31 1.57 -9.82
CA PHE A 147 7.11 1.91 -8.66
C PHE A 147 7.84 3.25 -8.83
N ASP A 148 8.39 3.53 -10.01
CA ASP A 148 9.07 4.79 -10.30
C ASP A 148 8.11 5.98 -10.14
N ALA A 149 6.87 5.87 -10.61
CA ALA A 149 5.83 6.88 -10.41
C ALA A 149 5.42 6.98 -8.92
N TYR A 150 5.20 5.86 -8.25
CA TYR A 150 4.80 5.80 -6.84
C TYR A 150 5.85 6.40 -5.91
N PHE A 151 7.12 6.04 -6.09
CA PHE A 151 8.24 6.63 -5.38
C PHE A 151 8.43 8.10 -5.75
N GLY A 152 8.27 8.45 -7.04
CA GLY A 152 8.36 9.83 -7.52
C GLY A 152 7.36 10.76 -6.82
N TYR A 153 6.11 10.36 -6.66
CA TYR A 153 5.10 11.15 -5.94
C TYR A 153 5.41 11.33 -4.45
N ALA A 154 6.07 10.36 -3.81
CA ALA A 154 6.48 10.47 -2.42
C ALA A 154 7.73 11.35 -2.22
N ASN A 155 8.66 11.31 -3.17
CA ASN A 155 9.99 11.90 -3.04
C ASN A 155 10.14 13.29 -3.68
N ASN A 156 9.42 13.55 -4.78
CA ASN A 156 9.54 14.80 -5.52
C ASN A 156 8.60 15.87 -4.95
N ASP A 157 8.95 17.14 -5.15
CA ASP A 157 8.15 18.31 -4.75
C ASP A 157 7.67 18.28 -3.28
N GLY A 158 8.48 17.69 -2.39
CA GLY A 158 8.14 17.55 -0.98
C GLY A 158 6.96 16.63 -0.71
N GLY A 159 6.69 15.66 -1.60
CA GLY A 159 5.61 14.68 -1.44
C GLY A 159 4.20 15.27 -1.52
N LYS A 160 4.01 16.38 -2.23
CA LYS A 160 2.72 17.10 -2.32
C LYS A 160 1.55 16.22 -2.71
N ALA A 161 1.77 15.20 -3.53
CA ALA A 161 0.74 14.25 -3.92
C ALA A 161 0.21 13.38 -2.76
N TYR A 162 1.00 13.23 -1.71
CA TYR A 162 0.65 12.47 -0.51
C TYR A 162 0.04 13.35 0.60
N ILE A 163 0.03 14.67 0.44
CA ILE A 163 -0.39 15.60 1.49
C ILE A 163 -1.83 16.05 1.24
N GLY A 164 -2.71 15.79 2.20
CA GLY A 164 -4.10 16.23 2.17
C GLY A 164 -4.84 15.84 3.45
N PRO A 165 -6.04 16.39 3.69
CA PRO A 165 -6.83 16.06 4.87
C PRO A 165 -7.40 14.65 4.75
N TRP A 166 -7.29 13.86 5.83
CA TRP A 166 -7.76 12.48 5.89
C TRP A 166 -9.28 12.34 5.69
N THR A 167 -10.03 13.31 6.21
CA THR A 167 -11.49 13.40 6.08
C THR A 167 -11.86 14.69 5.35
N ASN A 168 -13.08 14.78 4.87
CA ASN A 168 -13.63 16.02 4.28
C ASN A 168 -14.49 16.82 5.29
N GLU A 169 -14.16 16.75 6.58
CA GLU A 169 -14.80 17.57 7.61
C GLU A 169 -14.62 19.05 7.28
N ASN A 170 -15.70 19.83 7.40
CA ASN A 170 -15.72 21.25 7.05
C ASN A 170 -15.27 21.57 5.61
N GLN A 171 -15.38 20.62 4.68
CA GLN A 171 -14.94 20.77 3.28
C GLN A 171 -13.44 21.05 3.11
N GLU A 172 -12.60 20.55 4.02
CA GLU A 172 -11.16 20.78 3.98
C GLU A 172 -10.47 20.09 2.79
N ALA A 173 -11.01 18.96 2.32
CA ALA A 173 -10.49 18.27 1.13
C ALA A 173 -11.11 18.80 -0.17
N SER A 174 -12.40 19.13 -0.17
CA SER A 174 -13.15 19.59 -1.34
C SER A 174 -14.52 20.13 -0.96
N THR A 175 -15.04 21.07 -1.76
CA THR A 175 -16.44 21.51 -1.69
C THR A 175 -17.39 20.56 -2.42
N ASP A 176 -16.88 19.60 -3.17
CA ASP A 176 -17.66 18.54 -3.84
C ASP A 176 -18.14 17.53 -2.80
N GLU A 177 -19.46 17.40 -2.64
CA GLU A 177 -20.09 16.52 -1.64
C GLU A 177 -19.77 15.04 -1.81
N ARG A 178 -19.30 14.62 -2.99
CA ARG A 178 -18.88 13.25 -3.28
C ARG A 178 -17.54 12.89 -2.61
N VAL A 179 -16.75 13.92 -2.23
CA VAL A 179 -15.40 13.71 -1.66
C VAL A 179 -15.49 13.39 -0.19
N GLN A 180 -14.79 12.32 0.21
CA GLN A 180 -14.72 11.83 1.59
C GLN A 180 -13.44 12.28 2.32
N GLY A 181 -12.37 12.61 1.56
CA GLY A 181 -11.07 12.98 2.09
C GLY A 181 -9.93 12.75 1.10
N HIS A 182 -8.71 12.59 1.64
CA HIS A 182 -7.53 12.24 0.85
C HIS A 182 -6.82 11.03 1.46
N ARG A 183 -6.58 9.99 0.65
CA ARG A 183 -5.96 8.72 1.10
C ARG A 183 -4.47 8.60 0.79
N HIS A 184 -3.78 9.73 0.71
CA HIS A 184 -2.31 9.82 0.64
C HIS A 184 -1.69 8.86 -0.40
N ASP A 185 -0.91 7.90 0.07
CA ASP A 185 -0.25 6.87 -0.75
C ASP A 185 -1.24 6.03 -1.56
N GLN A 186 -2.39 5.68 -0.98
CA GLN A 186 -3.41 4.87 -1.63
C GLN A 186 -4.03 5.58 -2.84
N THR A 187 -4.31 6.88 -2.73
CA THR A 187 -4.81 7.71 -3.83
C THR A 187 -3.79 7.73 -4.99
N CYS A 188 -2.51 7.97 -4.68
CA CYS A 188 -1.45 8.00 -5.68
C CYS A 188 -1.24 6.64 -6.36
N ALA A 189 -1.13 5.56 -5.56
CA ALA A 189 -0.97 4.21 -6.09
C ALA A 189 -2.14 3.81 -6.98
N SER A 190 -3.37 4.10 -6.55
CA SER A 190 -4.59 3.80 -7.33
C SER A 190 -4.64 4.54 -8.65
N MET A 191 -4.31 5.83 -8.65
CA MET A 191 -4.24 6.63 -9.87
C MET A 191 -3.21 6.05 -10.86
N ILE A 192 -2.02 5.65 -10.38
CA ILE A 192 -0.98 5.05 -11.24
C ILE A 192 -1.46 3.73 -11.85
N VAL A 193 -2.07 2.85 -11.03
CA VAL A 193 -2.61 1.55 -11.47
C VAL A 193 -3.62 1.73 -12.60
N ASN A 194 -4.57 2.69 -12.45
CA ASN A 194 -5.55 2.98 -13.50
C ASN A 194 -4.90 3.61 -14.75
N ARG A 195 -3.93 4.51 -14.59
CA ARG A 195 -3.23 5.15 -15.72
C ARG A 195 -2.40 4.17 -16.53
N LEU A 196 -1.81 3.16 -15.89
CA LEU A 196 -1.04 2.10 -16.55
C LEU A 196 -1.90 0.93 -17.02
N ASP A 197 -3.23 1.02 -16.87
CA ASP A 197 -4.19 -0.04 -17.20
C ASP A 197 -3.80 -1.40 -16.57
N MET A 198 -3.36 -1.35 -15.30
CA MET A 198 -2.98 -2.54 -14.56
C MET A 198 -4.23 -3.25 -14.01
N LYS A 199 -4.21 -4.57 -14.08
CA LYS A 199 -5.30 -5.41 -13.56
C LYS A 199 -5.49 -5.25 -12.06
N ILE A 200 -6.70 -4.98 -11.63
CA ILE A 200 -7.10 -4.95 -10.23
C ILE A 200 -7.96 -6.19 -9.97
N SER A 201 -7.56 -7.02 -9.02
CA SER A 201 -8.30 -8.22 -8.66
C SER A 201 -9.40 -7.85 -7.65
N ASP A 202 -10.62 -8.31 -7.91
CA ASP A 202 -11.78 -8.23 -7.01
C ASP A 202 -11.84 -9.40 -6.02
N ASN A 203 -11.05 -10.45 -6.27
CA ASN A 203 -10.97 -11.61 -5.39
C ASN A 203 -9.85 -11.46 -4.36
N ARG A 204 -10.23 -11.24 -3.11
CA ARG A 204 -9.32 -11.51 -1.99
C ARG A 204 -8.88 -12.99 -2.07
N PRO A 205 -7.59 -13.30 -1.80
CA PRO A 205 -7.16 -14.70 -1.76
C PRO A 205 -8.12 -15.49 -0.89
N SER A 206 -8.80 -16.47 -1.48
CA SER A 206 -9.77 -17.32 -0.78
C SER A 206 -9.05 -18.03 0.37
N GLY A 207 -9.60 -17.90 1.57
CA GLY A 207 -9.07 -18.53 2.79
C GLY A 207 -7.92 -17.70 3.42
N ASN A 208 -8.19 -16.96 4.43
CA ASN A 208 -7.36 -16.35 5.49
C ASN A 208 -5.82 -16.35 5.32
N ILE A 209 -5.31 -16.31 4.06
CA ILE A 209 -3.88 -16.35 3.76
C ILE A 209 -3.22 -15.05 4.20
N ILE A 210 -3.90 -13.92 3.91
CA ILE A 210 -3.54 -12.60 4.40
C ILE A 210 -4.72 -12.04 5.16
N VAL A 211 -4.55 -11.75 6.44
CA VAL A 211 -5.61 -11.21 7.30
C VAL A 211 -5.20 -9.86 7.86
N ASP A 212 -6.20 -8.98 8.03
CA ASP A 212 -6.06 -7.72 8.75
C ASP A 212 -6.49 -7.94 10.21
N TRP A 213 -5.66 -7.58 11.16
CA TRP A 213 -5.97 -7.63 12.59
C TRP A 213 -7.29 -6.93 12.95
N ARG A 214 -7.65 -5.86 12.24
CA ARG A 214 -8.90 -5.11 12.48
C ARG A 214 -10.17 -5.91 12.22
N ASP A 215 -10.08 -7.00 11.47
CA ASP A 215 -11.22 -7.89 11.19
C ASP A 215 -11.56 -8.81 12.39
N GLY A 216 -11.02 -8.51 13.59
CA GLY A 216 -11.34 -9.20 14.85
C GLY A 216 -10.63 -10.53 15.03
N TRP A 217 -9.64 -10.82 14.20
CA TRP A 217 -8.84 -12.02 14.32
C TRP A 217 -7.86 -11.93 15.49
N LYS A 218 -7.98 -12.84 16.45
CA LYS A 218 -7.00 -13.04 17.52
C LYS A 218 -6.11 -14.22 17.18
N TYR A 219 -4.81 -14.03 17.29
CA TYR A 219 -3.83 -15.07 17.02
C TYR A 219 -4.17 -16.36 17.79
N GLY A 220 -4.33 -17.48 17.05
CA GLY A 220 -4.73 -18.79 17.59
C GLY A 220 -6.22 -19.13 17.51
N GLU A 221 -7.08 -18.19 17.16
CA GLU A 221 -8.49 -18.48 16.87
C GLU A 221 -8.68 -18.57 15.35
N LYS A 222 -9.08 -19.72 14.83
CA LYS A 222 -9.49 -19.82 13.41
C LYS A 222 -10.72 -18.93 13.25
N SER A 223 -10.64 -17.94 12.34
CA SER A 223 -11.81 -17.13 11.97
C SER A 223 -12.99 -18.03 11.62
N LYS A 224 -14.16 -17.72 12.18
CA LYS A 224 -15.43 -18.42 11.91
C LYS A 224 -16.20 -17.81 10.73
N TYR A 225 -15.53 -17.12 9.80
CA TYR A 225 -16.17 -16.50 8.63
C TYR A 225 -15.56 -16.96 7.33
#